data_77d117bc38827f88faa298a9ed2660be
#
_entry.id   77d117bc38827f88faa298a9ed2660be
#
_cell.length_a   1.000
_cell.length_b   1.000
_cell.length_c   1.000
_cell.angle_alpha   90.00
_cell.angle_beta   90.00
_cell.angle_gamma   90.00
#
_symmetry.space_group_name_H-M   'P 1'
#
loop_
_entity.id
_entity.type
_entity.pdbx_description
1 polymer ?
#
loop_
_entity_poly.entity_id
_entity_poly.type
_entity_poly.pdbx_seq_one_letter_code
_entity_poly.pdbx_strand_id
1 'polypeptide(L)'
;MKKFIALFFCFFTSVCFAQTTSFSQYTLGSGDTVSISVYGQADLSLETRLTDIGVINYPYLGEVSVLGMTVPELENFIYEGLKGDYLINPSVSVSILEYRPFFINGEVENPGGYPFQPGLTIDKAAALAGGYTERASKTKIYIDRTINGKQVTIDASRVMQILPGDIINIEQSFF
;
A
#
# COMPACT_ATOMS: atom_id res chain seq x y z
N MET A 1 39.59 -54.44 16.72
CA MET A 1 39.07 -53.17 17.25
C MET A 1 38.69 -52.30 16.07
N LYS A 2 37.41 -52.30 15.71
CA LYS A 2 36.86 -51.55 14.56
C LYS A 2 36.23 -50.25 15.11
N LYS A 3 36.80 -49.07 14.74
CA LYS A 3 36.30 -47.77 15.11
C LYS A 3 35.18 -47.37 14.12
N PHE A 4 33.93 -47.28 14.58
CA PHE A 4 32.82 -46.72 13.84
C PHE A 4 32.90 -45.21 13.98
N ILE A 5 33.12 -44.48 12.89
CA ILE A 5 32.96 -43.02 12.80
C ILE A 5 31.55 -42.77 12.31
N ALA A 6 30.69 -42.29 13.20
CA ALA A 6 29.34 -41.80 12.86
C ALA A 6 29.45 -40.37 12.30
N LEU A 7 29.20 -40.23 11.01
CA LEU A 7 29.14 -38.94 10.33
C LEU A 7 27.76 -38.32 10.59
N PHE A 8 27.68 -37.32 11.48
CA PHE A 8 26.47 -36.57 11.79
C PHE A 8 26.27 -35.50 10.71
N PHE A 9 25.39 -35.78 9.75
CA PHE A 9 25.02 -34.84 8.67
C PHE A 9 23.95 -33.86 9.18
N CYS A 10 24.38 -32.69 9.60
CA CYS A 10 23.48 -31.62 10.07
C CYS A 10 22.78 -30.98 8.86
N PHE A 11 21.53 -31.36 8.63
CA PHE A 11 20.68 -30.76 7.61
C PHE A 11 20.25 -29.36 8.08
N PHE A 12 20.91 -28.31 7.59
CA PHE A 12 20.51 -26.92 7.80
C PHE A 12 19.34 -26.64 6.85
N THR A 13 18.12 -26.79 7.32
CA THR A 13 16.92 -26.34 6.59
C THR A 13 16.83 -24.83 6.70
N SER A 14 17.23 -24.10 5.64
CA SER A 14 16.98 -22.69 5.51
C SER A 14 15.47 -22.47 5.35
N VAL A 15 14.81 -22.02 6.41
CA VAL A 15 13.42 -21.56 6.36
C VAL A 15 13.42 -20.21 5.67
N CYS A 16 13.03 -20.19 4.39
CA CYS A 16 12.79 -18.98 3.65
C CYS A 16 11.46 -18.37 4.14
N PHE A 17 11.51 -17.35 4.99
CA PHE A 17 10.33 -16.57 5.34
C PHE A 17 9.94 -15.74 4.11
N ALA A 18 8.95 -16.18 3.37
CA ALA A 18 8.26 -15.34 2.40
C ALA A 18 7.49 -14.27 3.20
N GLN A 19 7.97 -13.04 3.17
CA GLN A 19 7.23 -11.90 3.69
C GLN A 19 6.07 -11.62 2.72
N THR A 20 4.91 -12.15 3.02
CA THR A 20 3.66 -11.67 2.41
C THR A 20 3.36 -10.31 3.03
N THR A 21 3.62 -9.23 2.31
CA THR A 21 3.10 -7.90 2.68
C THR A 21 1.58 -7.96 2.63
N SER A 22 0.98 -8.15 3.80
CA SER A 22 -0.46 -8.14 3.92
C SER A 22 -0.93 -6.69 3.80
N PHE A 23 -1.88 -6.41 2.91
CA PHE A 23 -2.52 -5.08 2.77
C PHE A 23 -3.22 -4.61 4.05
N SER A 24 -3.34 -5.46 5.07
CA SER A 24 -3.82 -5.10 6.41
C SER A 24 -2.91 -4.08 7.13
N GLN A 25 -1.69 -3.89 6.66
CA GLN A 25 -0.74 -2.88 7.18
C GLN A 25 -0.69 -1.61 6.33
N TYR A 26 -1.55 -1.50 5.30
CA TYR A 26 -1.61 -0.30 4.49
C TYR A 26 -2.10 0.88 5.33
N THR A 27 -1.35 1.98 5.29
CA THR A 27 -1.71 3.22 5.98
C THR A 27 -2.35 4.21 5.03
N LEU A 28 -3.49 4.74 5.44
CA LEU A 28 -4.25 5.74 4.71
C LEU A 28 -3.41 6.99 4.45
N GLY A 29 -3.53 7.52 3.25
CA GLY A 29 -2.77 8.69 2.83
C GLY A 29 -3.60 9.66 1.98
N SER A 30 -3.05 10.85 1.76
CA SER A 30 -3.66 11.85 0.87
C SER A 30 -3.91 11.27 -0.51
N GLY A 31 -5.11 11.51 -1.05
CA GLY A 31 -5.56 11.00 -2.34
C GLY A 31 -6.31 9.68 -2.30
N ASP A 32 -6.28 8.93 -1.19
CA ASP A 32 -7.12 7.75 -1.02
C ASP A 32 -8.60 8.15 -0.87
N THR A 33 -9.51 7.35 -1.40
CA THR A 33 -10.95 7.49 -1.18
C THR A 33 -11.41 6.37 -0.26
N VAL A 34 -12.00 6.74 0.87
CA VAL A 34 -12.50 5.80 1.88
C VAL A 34 -14.01 5.85 1.98
N SER A 35 -14.61 4.71 2.25
CA SER A 35 -16.01 4.57 2.63
C SER A 35 -16.09 4.04 4.04
N ILE A 36 -16.84 4.76 4.86
CA ILE A 36 -17.16 4.40 6.24
C ILE A 36 -18.66 4.12 6.28
N SER A 37 -19.06 2.97 6.75
CA SER A 37 -20.46 2.62 6.89
C SER A 37 -20.77 2.09 8.30
N VAL A 38 -21.92 2.48 8.82
CA VAL A 38 -22.44 1.98 10.10
C VAL A 38 -23.75 1.28 9.84
N TYR A 39 -23.80 -0.01 10.16
CA TYR A 39 -24.97 -0.83 9.86
C TYR A 39 -26.24 -0.28 10.52
N GLY A 40 -27.28 -0.11 9.71
CA GLY A 40 -28.57 0.43 10.16
C GLY A 40 -28.60 1.94 10.41
N GLN A 41 -27.51 2.68 10.10
CA GLN A 41 -27.37 4.10 10.34
C GLN A 41 -26.84 4.80 9.07
N ALA A 42 -27.70 5.06 8.10
CA ALA A 42 -27.31 5.67 6.83
C ALA A 42 -26.69 7.07 7.02
N ASP A 43 -27.18 7.84 8.00
CA ASP A 43 -26.71 9.18 8.31
C ASP A 43 -25.28 9.24 8.87
N LEU A 44 -24.74 8.09 9.29
CA LEU A 44 -23.36 7.91 9.75
C LEU A 44 -22.44 7.33 8.67
N SER A 45 -22.99 7.06 7.48
CA SER A 45 -22.17 6.61 6.36
C SER A 45 -21.54 7.77 5.65
N LEU A 46 -20.24 7.69 5.38
CA LEU A 46 -19.45 8.75 4.77
C LEU A 46 -18.55 8.17 3.68
N GLU A 47 -18.62 8.75 2.50
CA GLU A 47 -17.64 8.54 1.43
C GLU A 47 -16.85 9.82 1.24
N THR A 48 -15.52 9.76 1.33
CA THR A 48 -14.70 10.95 1.21
C THR A 48 -13.31 10.62 0.66
N ARG A 49 -12.77 11.54 -0.13
CA ARG A 49 -11.38 11.52 -0.55
C ARG A 49 -10.53 12.27 0.47
N LEU A 50 -9.45 11.62 0.91
CA LEU A 50 -8.54 12.19 1.88
C LEU A 50 -7.71 13.31 1.23
N THR A 51 -7.73 14.47 1.86
CA THR A 51 -6.93 15.64 1.48
C THR A 51 -5.51 15.52 2.04
N ASP A 52 -4.65 16.44 1.71
CA ASP A 52 -3.29 16.56 2.25
C ASP A 52 -3.25 16.86 3.76
N ILE A 53 -4.28 17.52 4.30
CA ILE A 53 -4.45 17.73 5.74
C ILE A 53 -4.80 16.42 6.45
N GLY A 54 -5.48 15.50 5.75
CA GLY A 54 -5.82 14.18 6.25
C GLY A 54 -6.81 14.15 7.41
N VAL A 55 -7.66 15.16 7.48
CA VAL A 55 -8.74 15.26 8.45
C VAL A 55 -10.07 15.06 7.74
N ILE A 56 -10.94 14.24 8.31
CA ILE A 56 -12.32 14.08 7.89
C ILE A 56 -13.24 14.67 8.98
N ASN A 57 -14.34 15.28 8.57
CA ASN A 57 -15.39 15.70 9.51
C ASN A 57 -16.44 14.57 9.57
N TYR A 58 -16.40 13.80 10.70
CA TYR A 58 -17.28 12.67 10.87
C TYR A 58 -18.45 13.02 11.79
N PRO A 59 -19.70 12.62 11.47
CA PRO A 59 -20.86 12.92 12.30
C PRO A 59 -20.65 12.50 13.76
N TYR A 60 -21.05 13.36 14.68
CA TYR A 60 -20.91 13.25 16.14
C TYR A 60 -19.47 13.27 16.69
N LEU A 61 -18.46 12.87 15.91
CA LEU A 61 -17.05 12.84 16.37
C LEU A 61 -16.27 14.10 15.96
N GLY A 62 -16.82 14.91 15.04
CA GLY A 62 -16.15 16.12 14.54
C GLY A 62 -14.93 15.79 13.67
N GLU A 63 -13.87 16.54 13.86
CA GLU A 63 -12.62 16.38 13.10
C GLU A 63 -11.81 15.15 13.55
N VAL A 64 -11.61 14.21 12.63
CA VAL A 64 -10.83 12.99 12.84
C VAL A 64 -9.62 12.99 11.93
N SER A 65 -8.42 12.93 12.51
CA SER A 65 -7.17 12.77 11.75
C SER A 65 -6.99 11.32 11.33
N VAL A 66 -6.94 11.06 10.04
CA VAL A 66 -6.92 9.70 9.47
C VAL A 66 -5.62 9.33 8.75
N LEU A 67 -4.75 10.31 8.44
CA LEU A 67 -3.47 10.03 7.79
C LEU A 67 -2.59 9.15 8.66
N GLY A 68 -2.03 8.11 8.06
CA GLY A 68 -1.17 7.15 8.74
C GLY A 68 -1.89 6.08 9.54
N MET A 69 -3.22 6.17 9.71
CA MET A 69 -4.01 5.08 10.27
C MET A 69 -4.16 3.95 9.26
N THR A 70 -4.22 2.74 9.73
CA THR A 70 -4.70 1.59 8.96
C THR A 70 -6.23 1.57 8.94
N VAL A 71 -6.82 0.83 8.00
CA VAL A 71 -8.29 0.64 7.95
C VAL A 71 -8.84 0.11 9.26
N PRO A 72 -8.26 -0.94 9.90
CA PRO A 72 -8.73 -1.42 11.20
C PRO A 72 -8.61 -0.40 12.34
N GLU A 73 -7.57 0.43 12.33
CA GLU A 73 -7.41 1.49 13.35
C GLU A 73 -8.50 2.56 13.21
N LEU A 74 -8.81 2.99 11.99
CA LEU A 74 -9.89 3.94 11.74
C LEU A 74 -11.25 3.35 12.11
N GLU A 75 -11.50 2.09 11.75
CA GLU A 75 -12.72 1.36 12.09
C GLU A 75 -12.92 1.31 13.62
N ASN A 76 -11.87 0.93 14.36
CA ASN A 76 -11.91 0.88 15.81
C ASN A 76 -12.07 2.28 16.44
N PHE A 77 -11.42 3.30 15.90
CA PHE A 77 -11.55 4.68 16.38
C PHE A 77 -13.01 5.15 16.30
N ILE A 78 -13.66 4.92 15.15
CA ILE A 78 -15.06 5.30 14.95
C ILE A 78 -15.99 4.46 15.82
N TYR A 79 -15.73 3.15 15.93
CA TYR A 79 -16.49 2.25 16.80
C TYR A 79 -16.51 2.73 18.26
N GLU A 80 -15.33 2.99 18.82
CA GLU A 80 -15.21 3.45 20.22
C GLU A 80 -15.82 4.85 20.41
N GLY A 81 -15.68 5.75 19.41
CA GLY A 81 -16.26 7.08 19.50
C GLY A 81 -17.78 7.12 19.42
N LEU A 82 -18.40 6.15 18.75
CA LEU A 82 -19.88 6.06 18.65
C LEU A 82 -20.50 5.25 19.79
N LYS A 83 -19.74 4.35 20.40
CA LYS A 83 -20.23 3.42 21.41
C LYS A 83 -20.55 4.13 22.73
N GLY A 84 -21.70 3.82 23.26
CA GLY A 84 -22.19 4.32 24.56
C GLY A 84 -22.98 5.62 24.44
N ASP A 85 -22.37 6.69 23.98
CA ASP A 85 -23.02 7.99 23.92
C ASP A 85 -24.05 8.11 22.79
N TYR A 86 -23.80 7.44 21.65
CA TYR A 86 -24.65 7.53 20.46
C TYR A 86 -25.30 6.20 20.11
N LEU A 87 -24.57 5.09 20.19
CA LEU A 87 -25.04 3.75 19.85
C LEU A 87 -24.61 2.74 20.92
N ILE A 88 -25.48 1.80 21.26
CA ILE A 88 -25.17 0.77 22.27
C ILE A 88 -24.09 -0.20 21.75
N ASN A 89 -24.23 -0.64 20.51
CA ASN A 89 -23.31 -1.58 19.88
C ASN A 89 -23.24 -1.30 18.37
N PRO A 90 -22.46 -0.29 17.95
CA PRO A 90 -22.31 0.05 16.53
C PRO A 90 -21.61 -1.08 15.76
N SER A 91 -22.05 -1.32 14.53
CA SER A 91 -21.31 -2.18 13.59
C SER A 91 -20.72 -1.28 12.51
N VAL A 92 -19.45 -0.95 12.67
CA VAL A 92 -18.70 -0.06 11.78
C VAL A 92 -17.92 -0.90 10.79
N SER A 93 -17.88 -0.45 9.55
CA SER A 93 -17.03 -1.02 8.51
C SER A 93 -16.35 0.11 7.73
N VAL A 94 -15.05 0.00 7.54
CA VAL A 94 -14.25 0.93 6.76
C VAL A 94 -13.63 0.20 5.58
N SER A 95 -13.72 0.77 4.39
CA SER A 95 -13.12 0.23 3.17
C SER A 95 -12.46 1.32 2.34
N ILE A 96 -11.44 0.94 1.58
CA ILE A 96 -10.82 1.82 0.60
C ILE A 96 -11.52 1.57 -0.73
N LEU A 97 -12.16 2.60 -1.28
CA LEU A 97 -12.79 2.55 -2.60
C LEU A 97 -11.77 2.77 -3.72
N GLU A 98 -10.90 3.77 -3.52
CA GLU A 98 -9.84 4.08 -4.47
C GLU A 98 -8.55 4.38 -3.71
N TYR A 99 -7.47 3.76 -4.15
CA TYR A 99 -6.13 4.08 -3.68
C TYR A 99 -5.59 5.29 -4.42
N ARG A 100 -4.74 6.08 -3.77
CA ARG A 100 -3.98 7.13 -4.45
C ARG A 100 -3.18 6.55 -5.61
N PRO A 101 -3.03 7.29 -6.74
CA PRO A 101 -2.31 6.83 -7.91
C PRO A 101 -0.82 6.60 -7.59
N PHE A 102 -0.18 5.74 -8.40
CA PHE A 102 1.26 5.70 -8.53
C PHE A 102 1.69 6.47 -9.77
N PHE A 103 2.95 6.83 -9.85
CA PHE A 103 3.52 7.52 -11.00
C PHE A 103 4.62 6.68 -11.62
N ILE A 104 4.76 6.75 -12.94
CA ILE A 104 5.82 6.08 -13.67
C ILE A 104 6.46 7.05 -14.66
N ASN A 105 7.78 7.14 -14.62
CA ASN A 105 8.59 8.07 -15.40
C ASN A 105 9.72 7.34 -16.12
N GLY A 106 10.37 8.03 -17.07
CA GLY A 106 11.52 7.54 -17.81
C GLY A 106 11.12 6.71 -19.02
N GLU A 107 11.79 5.59 -19.24
CA GLU A 107 11.70 4.82 -20.48
C GLU A 107 10.49 3.88 -20.52
N VAL A 108 9.29 4.48 -20.51
CA VAL A 108 8.00 3.85 -20.82
C VAL A 108 7.30 4.63 -21.92
N GLU A 109 6.39 4.01 -22.67
CA GLU A 109 5.71 4.66 -23.81
C GLU A 109 4.87 5.87 -23.37
N ASN A 110 4.17 5.79 -22.23
CA ASN A 110 3.31 6.84 -21.72
C ASN A 110 3.62 7.12 -20.24
N PRO A 111 4.64 7.95 -19.92
CA PRO A 111 4.90 8.37 -18.56
C PRO A 111 3.72 9.14 -17.96
N GLY A 112 3.42 8.94 -16.68
CA GLY A 112 2.30 9.62 -16.02
C GLY A 112 1.83 8.96 -14.74
N GLY A 113 0.69 9.43 -14.24
CA GLY A 113 0.02 8.86 -13.06
C GLY A 113 -1.04 7.84 -13.44
N TYR A 114 -1.07 6.72 -12.74
CA TYR A 114 -1.97 5.60 -13.01
C TYR A 114 -2.68 5.15 -11.75
N PRO A 115 -3.94 4.68 -11.86
CA PRO A 115 -4.68 4.16 -10.72
C PRO A 115 -3.97 2.90 -10.17
N PHE A 116 -3.80 2.88 -8.85
CA PHE A 116 -3.20 1.73 -8.18
C PHE A 116 -4.23 0.61 -8.01
N GLN A 117 -3.76 -0.62 -8.14
CA GLN A 117 -4.50 -1.83 -7.80
C GLN A 117 -3.62 -2.78 -6.97
N PRO A 118 -4.17 -3.42 -5.93
CA PRO A 118 -3.44 -4.40 -5.13
C PRO A 118 -2.79 -5.49 -6.00
N GLY A 119 -1.51 -5.80 -5.71
CA GLY A 119 -0.75 -6.82 -6.45
C GLY A 119 -0.13 -6.36 -7.77
N LEU A 120 -0.11 -5.02 -8.01
CA LEU A 120 0.70 -4.47 -9.10
C LEU A 120 2.19 -4.66 -8.83
N THR A 121 2.92 -5.04 -9.88
CA THR A 121 4.38 -5.05 -9.94
C THR A 121 4.86 -3.98 -10.91
N ILE A 122 6.14 -3.69 -10.89
CA ILE A 122 6.75 -2.73 -11.85
C ILE A 122 6.47 -3.15 -13.30
N ASP A 123 6.56 -4.44 -13.64
CA ASP A 123 6.23 -4.91 -14.99
C ASP A 123 4.77 -4.64 -15.38
N LYS A 124 3.85 -4.87 -14.45
CA LYS A 124 2.43 -4.56 -14.68
C LYS A 124 2.20 -3.05 -14.79
N ALA A 125 2.89 -2.26 -13.97
CA ALA A 125 2.83 -0.80 -14.04
C ALA A 125 3.36 -0.27 -15.37
N ALA A 126 4.50 -0.79 -15.83
CA ALA A 126 5.04 -0.45 -17.15
C ALA A 126 4.07 -0.85 -18.28
N ALA A 127 3.43 -2.03 -18.20
CA ALA A 127 2.42 -2.45 -19.17
C ALA A 127 1.21 -1.50 -19.21
N LEU A 128 0.75 -0.97 -18.08
CA LEU A 128 -0.29 0.06 -18.02
C LEU A 128 0.15 1.36 -18.71
N ALA A 129 1.44 1.68 -18.63
CA ALA A 129 2.05 2.83 -19.31
C ALA A 129 2.40 2.57 -20.78
N GLY A 130 1.86 1.53 -21.39
CA GLY A 130 2.08 1.18 -22.81
C GLY A 130 3.29 0.29 -23.06
N GLY A 131 4.02 -0.10 -22.01
CA GLY A 131 5.24 -0.92 -22.07
C GLY A 131 6.52 -0.12 -21.92
N TYR A 132 7.62 -0.85 -21.89
CA TYR A 132 8.98 -0.26 -21.88
C TYR A 132 9.35 0.20 -23.29
N THR A 133 10.05 1.32 -23.40
CA THR A 133 10.66 1.73 -24.69
C THR A 133 11.80 0.77 -25.06
N GLU A 134 12.25 0.82 -26.33
CA GLU A 134 13.42 0.04 -26.78
C GLU A 134 14.69 0.40 -26.02
N ARG A 135 14.74 1.59 -25.44
CA ARG A 135 15.90 2.13 -24.70
C ARG A 135 15.86 1.83 -23.21
N ALA A 136 14.78 1.24 -22.72
CA ALA A 136 14.60 1.00 -21.28
C ALA A 136 15.66 0.04 -20.71
N SER A 137 16.21 0.42 -19.58
CA SER A 137 17.05 -0.47 -18.79
C SER A 137 16.18 -1.51 -18.07
N LYS A 138 16.60 -2.78 -18.11
CA LYS A 138 15.92 -3.86 -17.39
C LYS A 138 16.41 -4.01 -15.94
N THR A 139 17.47 -3.28 -15.58
CA THR A 139 18.16 -3.41 -14.28
C THR A 139 18.29 -2.11 -13.51
N LYS A 140 18.17 -0.95 -14.19
CA LYS A 140 18.22 0.37 -13.54
C LYS A 140 16.82 0.91 -13.39
N ILE A 141 16.14 0.40 -12.39
CA ILE A 141 14.78 0.80 -12.03
C ILE A 141 14.80 1.20 -10.57
N TYR A 142 14.23 2.36 -10.26
CA TYR A 142 14.17 2.90 -8.91
C TYR A 142 12.73 3.20 -8.54
N ILE A 143 12.42 3.07 -7.26
CA ILE A 143 11.16 3.52 -6.67
C ILE A 143 11.48 4.59 -5.64
N ASP A 144 10.92 5.77 -5.82
CA ASP A 144 10.84 6.77 -4.76
C ASP A 144 9.57 6.54 -3.96
N ARG A 145 9.75 6.17 -2.69
CA ARG A 145 8.66 5.81 -1.76
C ARG A 145 8.74 6.65 -0.51
N THR A 146 7.60 7.13 -0.04
CA THR A 146 7.52 7.80 1.25
C THR A 146 7.34 6.77 2.37
N ILE A 147 8.32 6.69 3.26
CA ILE A 147 8.31 5.80 4.44
C ILE A 147 8.44 6.69 5.69
N ASN A 148 7.45 6.63 6.58
CA ASN A 148 7.43 7.45 7.81
C ASN A 148 7.65 8.96 7.54
N GLY A 149 7.01 9.48 6.49
CA GLY A 149 7.11 10.89 6.09
C GLY A 149 8.44 11.28 5.42
N LYS A 150 9.35 10.33 5.18
CA LYS A 150 10.62 10.56 4.48
C LYS A 150 10.62 9.88 3.13
N GLN A 151 11.09 10.58 2.11
CA GLN A 151 11.27 10.00 0.79
C GLN A 151 12.55 9.16 0.77
N VAL A 152 12.44 7.92 0.28
CA VAL A 152 13.52 6.95 0.16
C VAL A 152 13.53 6.41 -1.26
N THR A 153 14.69 6.44 -1.92
CA THR A 153 14.89 5.80 -3.22
C THR A 153 15.36 4.36 -3.01
N ILE A 154 14.70 3.42 -3.64
CA ILE A 154 14.92 1.97 -3.51
C ILE A 154 15.28 1.43 -4.89
N ASP A 155 16.39 0.66 -4.99
CA ASP A 155 16.68 -0.14 -6.17
C ASP A 155 15.61 -1.23 -6.33
N ALA A 156 15.01 -1.29 -7.50
CA ALA A 156 13.85 -2.13 -7.71
C ALA A 156 14.05 -3.14 -8.84
N SER A 157 13.54 -4.34 -8.63
CA SER A 157 13.43 -5.34 -9.68
C SER A 157 12.05 -5.27 -10.36
N ARG A 158 11.96 -5.72 -11.59
CA ARG A 158 10.72 -5.71 -12.39
C ARG A 158 9.54 -6.44 -11.71
N VAL A 159 9.82 -7.43 -10.87
CA VAL A 159 8.82 -8.22 -10.14
C VAL A 159 8.48 -7.62 -8.77
N MET A 160 9.17 -6.56 -8.36
CA MET A 160 8.88 -5.88 -7.09
C MET A 160 7.47 -5.31 -7.10
N GLN A 161 6.75 -5.51 -6.00
CA GLN A 161 5.44 -4.92 -5.81
C GLN A 161 5.55 -3.43 -5.54
N ILE A 162 4.72 -2.66 -6.21
CA ILE A 162 4.56 -1.23 -5.97
C ILE A 162 3.48 -0.98 -4.92
N LEU A 163 3.54 0.18 -4.31
CA LEU A 163 2.56 0.67 -3.34
C LEU A 163 1.88 1.94 -3.85
N PRO A 164 0.69 2.28 -3.31
CA PRO A 164 0.04 3.55 -3.62
C PRO A 164 0.94 4.75 -3.30
N GLY A 165 1.07 5.66 -4.25
CA GLY A 165 1.92 6.85 -4.13
C GLY A 165 3.39 6.65 -4.49
N ASP A 166 3.81 5.45 -4.90
CA ASP A 166 5.17 5.23 -5.42
C ASP A 166 5.41 6.01 -6.71
N ILE A 167 6.64 6.48 -6.89
CA ILE A 167 7.12 7.05 -8.14
C ILE A 167 8.19 6.10 -8.69
N ILE A 168 7.88 5.49 -9.82
CA ILE A 168 8.77 4.55 -10.51
C ILE A 168 9.58 5.31 -11.53
N ASN A 169 10.89 5.18 -11.49
CA ASN A 169 11.82 5.78 -12.43
C ASN A 169 12.56 4.66 -13.19
N ILE A 170 12.37 4.61 -14.51
CA ILE A 170 13.03 3.63 -15.38
C ILE A 170 14.08 4.36 -16.20
N GLU A 171 15.34 4.03 -15.94
CA GLU A 171 16.44 4.66 -16.66
C GLU A 171 16.65 4.09 -18.05
N GLN A 172 17.37 4.85 -18.86
CA GLN A 172 17.82 4.42 -20.16
C GLN A 172 18.93 3.37 -20.04
N SER A 173 18.89 2.36 -20.90
CA SER A 173 20.01 1.45 -21.13
C SER A 173 21.08 2.15 -21.96
N PHE A 174 22.31 2.04 -21.55
CA PHE A 174 23.44 2.62 -22.30
C PHE A 174 24.02 1.65 -23.34
N PHE A 175 23.27 0.63 -23.75
CA PHE A 175 23.66 -0.25 -24.91
C PHE A 175 22.50 -1.15 -25.31
#